data_4d2554a634e9995aee56b0d9cca1fd3e
#
_entry.id   4d2554a634e9995aee56b0d9cca1fd3e
#
_cell.length_a   1.000
_cell.length_b   1.000
_cell.length_c   1.000
_cell.angle_alpha   90.00
_cell.angle_beta   90.00
_cell.angle_gamma   90.00
#
_symmetry.space_group_name_H-M   'P 1'
#
loop_
_entity.id
_entity.type
_entity.pdbx_description
1 polymer ?
#
loop_
_entity_poly.entity_id
_entity_poly.type
_entity_poly.pdbx_seq_one_letter_code
_entity_poly.pdbx_strand_id
1 'polypeptide(L)'
;MAKILLRASFNEEGYRGAVADPKDREAATRKLVNEAGLQVEAFYYSPTAFCQFVIMEGDIADLAAAEFAFMSSGAFKTAEANFLITGAEMNAAQSRAGSIVAKYDAPNRDEIDRMLLDE
;
A
#
# COMPACT_ATOMS: atom_id res chain seq x y z
N MET A 1 4.65 -13.41 2.35
CA MET A 1 4.64 -12.06 2.95
C MET A 1 4.45 -11.02 1.87
N ALA A 2 3.66 -10.02 2.14
CA ALA A 2 3.41 -8.95 1.17
C ALA A 2 4.25 -7.72 1.49
N LYS A 3 4.72 -7.03 0.46
CA LYS A 3 5.32 -5.70 0.59
C LYS A 3 4.21 -4.67 0.37
N ILE A 4 4.13 -3.68 1.23
CA ILE A 4 3.00 -2.76 1.30
C ILE A 4 3.53 -1.33 1.39
N LEU A 5 2.96 -0.43 0.57
CA LEU A 5 3.14 1.00 0.73
C LEU A 5 1.88 1.57 1.36
N LEU A 6 1.99 2.00 2.61
CA LEU A 6 0.90 2.69 3.29
C LEU A 6 1.07 4.19 3.11
N ARG A 7 0.01 4.84 2.68
CA ARG A 7 -0.07 6.28 2.55
C ARG A 7 -1.13 6.78 3.53
N ALA A 8 -0.73 7.57 4.51
CA ALA A 8 -1.63 8.02 5.58
C ALA A 8 -1.52 9.53 5.79
N SER A 9 -2.67 10.20 5.88
CA SER A 9 -2.75 11.63 6.13
C SER A 9 -3.40 11.90 7.47
N PHE A 10 -2.83 12.84 8.23
CA PHE A 10 -3.46 13.33 9.45
C PHE A 10 -4.72 14.11 9.11
N ASN A 11 -5.68 14.08 10.02
CA ASN A 11 -6.74 15.06 10.03
C ASN A 11 -6.28 16.32 10.81
N GLU A 12 -7.19 17.26 10.99
CA GLU A 12 -6.88 18.52 11.69
C GLU A 12 -6.39 18.29 13.11
N GLU A 13 -7.03 17.39 13.85
CA GLU A 13 -6.62 17.04 15.22
C GLU A 13 -5.25 16.38 15.26
N GLY A 14 -4.95 15.54 14.30
CA GLY A 14 -3.64 14.90 14.20
C GLY A 14 -2.53 15.91 13.99
N TYR A 15 -2.74 16.89 13.12
CA TYR A 15 -1.77 17.99 12.94
C TYR A 15 -1.61 18.84 14.18
N ARG A 16 -2.71 19.20 14.84
CA ARG A 16 -2.64 19.98 16.09
C ARG A 16 -1.86 19.24 17.17
N GLY A 17 -2.12 17.94 17.32
CA GLY A 17 -1.40 17.14 18.30
C GLY A 17 0.08 17.03 18.00
N ALA A 18 0.44 16.88 16.73
CA ALA A 18 1.83 16.79 16.31
C ALA A 18 2.60 18.09 16.60
N VAL A 19 1.95 19.24 16.49
CA VAL A 19 2.56 20.54 16.79
C VAL A 19 2.60 20.81 18.29
N ALA A 20 1.53 20.46 19.01
CA ALA A 20 1.44 20.72 20.45
C ALA A 20 2.41 19.87 21.26
N ASP A 21 2.65 18.62 20.83
CA ASP A 21 3.54 17.69 21.51
C ASP A 21 4.34 16.91 20.44
N PRO A 22 5.39 17.54 19.88
CA PRO A 22 6.19 16.90 18.84
C PRO A 22 6.88 15.65 19.36
N LYS A 23 6.57 14.51 18.72
CA LYS A 23 7.17 13.23 19.01
C LYS A 23 7.75 12.63 17.74
N ASP A 24 8.66 11.68 17.90
CA ASP A 24 9.20 10.93 16.79
C ASP A 24 8.11 10.05 16.17
N ARG A 25 7.53 10.50 15.07
CA ARG A 25 6.43 9.79 14.39
C ARG A 25 6.91 8.49 13.77
N GLU A 26 8.14 8.45 13.30
CA GLU A 26 8.72 7.22 12.77
C GLU A 26 8.83 6.15 13.86
N ALA A 27 9.35 6.50 15.03
CA ALA A 27 9.48 5.57 16.15
C ALA A 27 8.11 5.05 16.60
N ALA A 28 7.12 5.92 16.71
CA ALA A 28 5.76 5.53 17.08
C ALA A 28 5.11 4.61 16.06
N THR A 29 5.31 4.89 14.78
CA THR A 29 4.79 4.07 13.69
C THR A 29 5.47 2.70 13.67
N ARG A 30 6.80 2.65 13.82
CA ARG A 30 7.53 1.38 13.88
C ARG A 30 7.05 0.51 15.04
N LYS A 31 6.82 1.12 16.19
CA LYS A 31 6.34 0.39 17.37
C LYS A 31 4.97 -0.23 17.11
N LEU A 32 4.01 0.54 16.60
CA LEU A 32 2.66 0.05 16.32
C LEU A 32 2.67 -1.04 15.26
N VAL A 33 3.40 -0.84 14.17
CA VAL A 33 3.50 -1.78 13.06
C VAL A 33 4.13 -3.10 13.53
N ASN A 34 5.19 -3.02 14.35
CA ASN A 34 5.83 -4.21 14.91
C ASN A 34 4.91 -4.97 15.86
N GLU A 35 4.13 -4.26 16.68
CA GLU A 35 3.13 -4.88 17.55
C GLU A 35 2.07 -5.64 16.75
N ALA A 36 1.75 -5.17 15.55
CA ALA A 36 0.80 -5.84 14.66
C ALA A 36 1.43 -7.03 13.92
N GLY A 37 2.73 -7.26 14.03
CA GLY A 37 3.42 -8.37 13.36
C GLY A 37 4.05 -8.01 12.03
N LEU A 38 4.02 -6.74 11.65
CA LEU A 38 4.63 -6.24 10.42
C LEU A 38 6.01 -5.65 10.70
N GLN A 39 6.80 -5.43 9.65
CA GLN A 39 8.11 -4.79 9.75
C GLN A 39 8.18 -3.58 8.84
N VAL A 40 8.63 -2.45 9.38
CA VAL A 40 8.81 -1.22 8.60
C VAL A 40 10.18 -1.26 7.91
N GLU A 41 10.16 -1.12 6.60
CA GLU A 41 11.37 -0.99 5.78
C GLU A 41 11.80 0.47 5.66
N ALA A 42 10.84 1.38 5.47
CA ALA A 42 11.12 2.80 5.29
C ALA A 42 9.95 3.65 5.76
N PHE A 43 10.26 4.84 6.25
CA PHE A 43 9.28 5.83 6.68
C PHE A 43 9.69 7.19 6.14
N TYR A 44 8.76 7.88 5.45
CA TYR A 44 8.97 9.23 4.94
C TYR A 44 7.69 10.05 5.10
N TYR A 45 7.85 11.34 5.28
CA TYR A 45 6.73 12.29 5.26
C TYR A 45 6.89 13.22 4.05
N SER A 46 5.81 13.42 3.29
CA SER A 46 5.80 14.33 2.15
C SER A 46 5.09 15.63 2.51
N PRO A 47 5.82 16.75 2.63
CA PRO A 47 5.17 18.03 2.94
C PRO A 47 4.32 18.59 1.79
N THR A 48 4.53 18.11 0.58
CA THR A 48 3.73 18.52 -0.59
C THR A 48 2.48 17.69 -0.77
N ALA A 49 2.53 16.39 -0.41
CA ALA A 49 1.37 15.51 -0.47
C ALA A 49 0.60 15.45 0.85
N PHE A 50 1.14 16.04 1.92
CA PHE A 50 0.55 16.06 3.27
C PHE A 50 0.26 14.66 3.80
N CYS A 51 1.19 13.74 3.58
CA CYS A 51 1.00 12.36 4.04
C CYS A 51 2.32 11.69 4.41
N GLN A 52 2.19 10.65 5.25
CA GLN A 52 3.26 9.73 5.57
C GLN A 52 3.28 8.62 4.53
N PHE A 53 4.47 8.21 4.12
CA PHE A 53 4.68 7.02 3.31
C PHE A 53 5.44 6.01 4.16
N VAL A 54 4.84 4.83 4.35
CA VAL A 54 5.45 3.76 5.14
C VAL A 54 5.54 2.53 4.26
N ILE A 55 6.76 2.05 4.04
CA ILE A 55 6.97 0.78 3.34
C ILE A 55 7.18 -0.29 4.38
N MET A 56 6.36 -1.34 4.33
CA MET A 56 6.38 -2.41 5.32
C MET A 56 6.18 -3.77 4.68
N GLU A 57 6.50 -4.81 5.43
CA GLU A 57 6.32 -6.20 5.01
C GLU A 57 5.54 -6.96 6.05
N GLY A 58 4.67 -7.87 5.60
CA GLY A 58 3.91 -8.77 6.46
C GLY A 58 2.68 -9.32 5.81
N ASP A 59 1.79 -9.88 6.61
CA ASP A 59 0.57 -10.50 6.15
C ASP A 59 -0.58 -9.50 6.10
N ILE A 60 -1.51 -9.74 5.18
CA ILE A 60 -2.70 -8.87 5.00
C ILE A 60 -3.53 -8.75 6.28
N ALA A 61 -3.69 -9.85 7.02
CA ALA A 61 -4.46 -9.82 8.26
C ALA A 61 -3.83 -8.88 9.31
N ASP A 62 -2.50 -8.88 9.39
CA ASP A 62 -1.75 -8.00 10.30
C ASP A 62 -1.85 -6.54 9.85
N LEU A 63 -1.86 -6.31 8.54
CA LEU A 63 -2.08 -4.97 7.98
C LEU A 63 -3.45 -4.44 8.39
N ALA A 64 -4.49 -5.24 8.28
CA ALA A 64 -5.84 -4.83 8.66
C ALA A 64 -5.90 -4.43 10.14
N ALA A 65 -5.24 -5.19 11.02
CA ALA A 65 -5.17 -4.86 12.43
C ALA A 65 -4.45 -3.52 12.66
N ALA A 66 -3.37 -3.27 11.96
CA ALA A 66 -2.64 -2.00 12.03
C ALA A 66 -3.49 -0.82 11.55
N GLU A 67 -4.23 -1.00 10.44
CA GLU A 67 -5.11 0.05 9.92
C GLU A 67 -6.21 0.42 10.90
N PHE A 68 -6.88 -0.57 11.50
CA PHE A 68 -7.89 -0.32 12.52
C PHE A 68 -7.29 0.43 13.70
N ALA A 69 -6.09 0.07 14.13
CA ALA A 69 -5.41 0.74 15.22
C ALA A 69 -5.09 2.20 14.88
N PHE A 70 -4.56 2.47 13.67
CA PHE A 70 -4.30 3.83 13.21
C PHE A 70 -5.57 4.67 13.17
N MET A 71 -6.62 4.14 12.54
CA MET A 71 -7.84 4.90 12.33
C MET A 71 -8.62 5.12 13.62
N SER A 72 -8.53 4.19 14.58
CA SER A 72 -9.19 4.32 15.87
C SER A 72 -8.62 5.45 16.73
N SER A 73 -7.41 5.93 16.43
CA SER A 73 -6.79 7.03 17.16
C SER A 73 -7.52 8.37 16.98
N GLY A 74 -8.30 8.50 15.90
CA GLY A 74 -8.95 9.76 15.56
C GLY A 74 -8.03 10.83 14.96
N ALA A 75 -6.76 10.49 14.69
CA ALA A 75 -5.77 11.45 14.20
C ALA A 75 -5.59 11.42 12.69
N PHE A 76 -6.15 10.43 11.99
CA PHE A 76 -5.94 10.25 10.57
C PHE A 76 -7.21 10.50 9.77
N LYS A 77 -7.04 11.21 8.65
CA LYS A 77 -8.11 11.44 7.68
C LYS A 77 -8.24 10.27 6.72
N THR A 78 -7.11 9.77 6.22
CA THR A 78 -7.06 8.68 5.26
C THR A 78 -5.89 7.75 5.57
N ALA A 79 -6.05 6.49 5.17
CA ALA A 79 -4.99 5.50 5.15
C ALA A 79 -5.23 4.60 3.94
N GLU A 80 -4.31 4.63 2.98
CA GLU A 80 -4.39 3.82 1.76
C GLU A 80 -3.23 2.84 1.73
N ALA A 81 -3.54 1.56 1.56
CA ALA A 81 -2.53 0.52 1.42
C ALA A 81 -2.42 0.11 -0.04
N ASN A 82 -1.18 0.08 -0.53
CA ASN A 82 -0.87 -0.36 -1.88
C ASN A 82 0.07 -1.56 -1.80
N PHE A 83 -0.30 -2.65 -2.45
CA PHE A 83 0.58 -3.81 -2.51
C PHE A 83 1.65 -3.59 -3.58
N LEU A 84 2.87 -3.98 -3.24
CA LEU A 84 4.01 -3.81 -4.11
C LEU A 84 4.56 -5.17 -4.47
N ILE A 85 4.95 -5.32 -5.72
CA ILE A 85 5.68 -6.50 -6.18
C ILE A 85 7.00 -6.04 -6.80
N THR A 86 7.96 -6.94 -6.84
CA THR A 86 9.26 -6.66 -7.46
C THR A 86 9.16 -6.66 -8.98
N GLY A 87 10.19 -6.13 -9.65
CA GLY A 87 10.28 -6.21 -11.10
C GLY A 87 10.29 -7.65 -11.61
N ALA A 88 10.94 -8.56 -10.88
CA ALA A 88 10.96 -9.97 -11.22
C ALA A 88 9.56 -10.60 -11.12
N GLU A 89 8.85 -10.29 -10.05
CA GLU A 89 7.46 -10.75 -9.87
C GLU A 89 6.54 -10.18 -10.95
N MET A 90 6.73 -8.92 -11.32
CA MET A 90 5.98 -8.29 -12.41
C MET A 90 6.23 -9.01 -13.73
N ASN A 91 7.48 -9.31 -14.02
CA ASN A 91 7.84 -10.04 -15.23
C ASN A 91 7.21 -11.44 -15.28
N ALA A 92 7.24 -12.16 -14.18
CA ALA A 92 6.60 -13.46 -14.05
C ALA A 92 5.08 -13.37 -14.26
N ALA A 93 4.45 -12.33 -13.70
CA ALA A 93 3.02 -12.08 -13.88
C ALA A 93 2.67 -11.77 -15.33
N GLN A 94 3.49 -11.00 -16.02
CA GLN A 94 3.31 -10.70 -17.44
C GLN A 94 3.35 -11.98 -18.29
N SER A 95 4.32 -12.86 -18.03
CA SER A 95 4.43 -14.14 -18.72
C SER A 95 3.20 -15.02 -18.48
N ARG A 96 2.76 -15.08 -17.23
CA ARG A 96 1.57 -15.85 -16.86
C ARG A 96 0.30 -15.28 -17.47
N ALA A 97 0.21 -13.95 -17.58
CA ALA A 97 -0.94 -13.28 -18.19
C ALA A 97 -1.16 -13.70 -19.64
N GLY A 98 -0.09 -13.98 -20.38
CA GLY A 98 -0.20 -14.47 -21.76
C GLY A 98 -1.02 -15.74 -21.89
N SER A 99 -0.84 -16.69 -20.96
CA SER A 99 -1.64 -17.93 -20.95
C SER A 99 -3.10 -17.69 -20.54
N ILE A 100 -3.31 -16.72 -19.64
CA ILE A 100 -4.66 -16.38 -19.15
C ILE A 100 -5.47 -15.70 -20.25
N VAL A 101 -4.85 -14.77 -20.96
CA VAL A 101 -5.51 -14.04 -22.07
C VAL A 101 -6.04 -14.99 -23.14
N ALA A 102 -5.27 -16.03 -23.47
CA ALA A 102 -5.66 -17.00 -24.47
C ALA A 102 -6.94 -17.77 -24.10
N LYS A 103 -7.29 -17.80 -22.81
CA LYS A 103 -8.47 -18.53 -22.29
C LYS A 103 -9.62 -17.61 -21.88
N TYR A 104 -9.41 -16.30 -21.90
CA TYR A 104 -10.39 -15.35 -21.41
C TYR A 104 -11.36 -14.91 -22.51
N ASP A 105 -12.66 -15.00 -22.22
CA ASP A 105 -13.72 -14.56 -23.13
C ASP A 105 -14.11 -13.12 -22.77
N ALA A 106 -13.37 -12.16 -23.30
CA ALA A 106 -13.51 -10.75 -22.96
C ALA A 106 -14.70 -10.09 -23.69
N PRO A 107 -15.28 -8.98 -23.11
CA PRO A 107 -16.35 -8.23 -23.77
C PRO A 107 -15.91 -7.61 -25.12
N ASN A 108 -14.61 -7.39 -25.32
CA ASN A 108 -14.04 -6.83 -26.57
C ASN A 108 -13.27 -7.89 -27.36
N ARG A 109 -13.77 -9.12 -27.37
CA ARG A 109 -13.06 -10.28 -27.96
C ARG A 109 -12.63 -10.07 -29.41
N ASP A 110 -13.49 -9.45 -30.22
CA ASP A 110 -13.17 -9.21 -31.64
C ASP A 110 -11.94 -8.30 -31.81
N GLU A 111 -11.73 -7.37 -30.91
CA GLU A 111 -10.54 -6.52 -30.90
C GLU A 111 -9.29 -7.30 -30.49
N ILE A 112 -9.42 -8.17 -29.51
CA ILE A 112 -8.31 -9.02 -29.06
C ILE A 112 -7.89 -9.95 -30.19
N ASP A 113 -8.84 -10.58 -30.88
CA ASP A 113 -8.57 -11.47 -32.00
C ASP A 113 -7.87 -10.72 -33.14
N ARG A 114 -8.28 -9.50 -33.45
CA ARG A 114 -7.62 -8.63 -34.42
C ARG A 114 -6.19 -8.29 -34.04
N MET A 115 -5.96 -7.95 -32.79
CA MET A 115 -4.62 -7.65 -32.30
C MET A 115 -3.67 -8.84 -32.44
N LEU A 116 -4.15 -10.04 -32.17
CA LEU A 116 -3.37 -11.27 -32.31
C LEU A 116 -3.05 -11.61 -33.77
N LEU A 117 -3.95 -11.28 -34.69
CA LEU A 117 -3.75 -11.51 -36.11
C LEU A 117 -2.76 -10.54 -36.75
N ASP A 118 -2.63 -9.34 -36.20
CA ASP A 118 -1.73 -8.29 -36.67
C ASP A 118 -0.28 -8.48 -36.20
N GLU A 119 -0.03 -9.39 -35.29
CA GLU A 119 1.30 -9.79 -34.89
C GLU A 119 1.90 -10.79 -35.87
#